data_1deafcabf2b85d08a9d0aec35d32a9d4
#
_entry.id   1deafcabf2b85d08a9d0aec35d32a9d4
#
_cell.length_a   1.000
_cell.length_b   1.000
_cell.length_c   1.000
_cell.angle_alpha   90.00
_cell.angle_beta   90.00
_cell.angle_gamma   90.00
#
_symmetry.space_group_name_H-M   'P 1'
#
loop_
_entity.id
_entity.type
_entity.pdbx_description
1 polymer ?
#
loop_
_entity_poly.entity_id
_entity_poly.type
_entity_poly.pdbx_seq_one_letter_code
_entity_poly.pdbx_strand_id
1 'polypeptide(L)'
;VGSEMCIRDRGFPVIAVATKSATYDKTVSNLMECKARGAKVIVVATEGDEEINKIADCIIRVPAVRDVFSPITASVPLQLLAREVAILRGCDVDQPRNLAKSVTVE
;
A
#
# COMPACT_ATOMS: atom_id res chain seq x y z
N VAL A 1 -13.06 8.71 12.37
CA VAL A 1 -13.60 7.92 11.26
C VAL A 1 -14.15 8.82 10.17
N GLY A 2 -14.99 9.79 10.53
CA GLY A 2 -15.54 10.72 9.56
C GLY A 2 -14.48 11.58 8.88
N SER A 3 -13.47 12.02 9.60
CA SER A 3 -12.39 12.83 9.04
C SER A 3 -11.55 12.03 8.04
N GLU A 4 -11.35 10.76 8.30
CA GLU A 4 -10.61 9.87 7.38
C GLU A 4 -11.36 9.69 6.06
N MET A 5 -12.67 9.55 6.12
CA MET A 5 -13.51 9.44 4.92
C MET A 5 -13.47 10.72 4.09
N CYS A 6 -13.50 11.87 4.71
CA CYS A 6 -13.42 13.16 4.03
C CYS A 6 -12.07 13.33 3.33
N ILE A 7 -10.99 12.88 3.93
CA ILE A 7 -9.65 12.92 3.33
C ILE A 7 -9.59 12.02 2.10
N ARG A 8 -10.15 10.82 2.17
CA ARG A 8 -10.16 9.87 1.04
C ARG A 8 -10.96 10.37 -0.15
N ASP A 9 -11.97 11.18 0.08
CA ASP A 9 -12.87 11.65 -0.97
C ASP A 9 -12.26 12.74 -1.87
N ARG A 10 -11.02 13.17 -1.60
CA ARG A 10 -10.42 14.31 -2.31
C ARG A 10 -9.07 13.99 -2.98
N GLY A 11 -9.00 12.86 -3.70
CA GLY A 11 -7.77 12.47 -4.38
C GLY A 11 -6.69 11.98 -3.45
N PHE A 12 -7.05 11.59 -2.24
CA PHE A 12 -6.14 11.00 -1.26
C PHE A 12 -5.61 9.67 -1.79
N PRO A 13 -4.29 9.42 -1.73
CA PRO A 13 -3.73 8.15 -2.22
C PRO A 13 -4.12 6.98 -1.31
N VAL A 14 -4.54 5.90 -1.93
CA VAL A 14 -4.83 4.63 -1.26
C VAL A 14 -3.81 3.62 -1.73
N ILE A 15 -3.08 3.03 -0.79
CA ILE A 15 -2.12 1.96 -1.08
C ILE A 15 -2.74 0.66 -0.61
N ALA A 16 -2.86 -0.29 -1.52
CA ALA A 16 -3.49 -1.57 -1.21
C ALA A 16 -2.58 -2.73 -1.60
N VAL A 17 -2.64 -3.78 -0.81
CA VAL A 17 -2.00 -5.06 -1.14
C VAL A 17 -3.09 -5.99 -1.65
N ALA A 18 -3.06 -6.26 -2.96
CA ALA A 18 -4.07 -7.08 -3.63
C ALA A 18 -3.40 -8.28 -4.31
N THR A 19 -2.69 -9.07 -3.55
CA THR A 19 -2.11 -10.31 -4.04
C THR A 19 -3.20 -11.38 -4.21
N LYS A 20 -3.00 -12.34 -5.10
CA LYS A 20 -3.95 -13.42 -5.32
C LYS A 20 -4.09 -14.26 -4.05
N SER A 21 -5.21 -14.12 -3.38
CA SER A 21 -5.52 -14.78 -2.12
C SER A 21 -7.03 -14.94 -1.96
N ALA A 22 -7.45 -15.54 -0.86
CA ALA A 22 -8.87 -15.74 -0.58
C ALA A 22 -9.65 -14.41 -0.45
N THR A 23 -8.97 -13.33 -0.12
CA THR A 23 -9.60 -12.01 0.06
C THR A 23 -9.45 -11.09 -1.15
N TYR A 24 -8.88 -11.58 -2.24
CA TYR A 24 -8.59 -10.77 -3.42
C TYR A 24 -9.83 -10.05 -3.97
N ASP A 25 -10.93 -10.79 -4.20
CA ASP A 25 -12.13 -10.20 -4.77
C ASP A 25 -12.72 -9.09 -3.90
N LYS A 26 -12.69 -9.29 -2.60
CA LYS A 26 -13.18 -8.30 -1.66
C LYS A 26 -12.30 -7.04 -1.65
N THR A 27 -11.00 -7.24 -1.73
CA THR A 27 -10.04 -6.12 -1.81
C THR A 27 -10.27 -5.32 -3.10
N VAL A 28 -10.43 -5.99 -4.22
CA VAL A 28 -10.71 -5.35 -5.51
C VAL A 28 -12.01 -4.54 -5.45
N SER A 29 -13.06 -5.12 -4.87
CA SER A 29 -14.34 -4.43 -4.71
C SER A 29 -14.20 -3.15 -3.89
N ASN A 30 -13.47 -3.21 -2.78
CA ASN A 30 -13.23 -2.05 -1.94
C ASN A 30 -12.41 -0.97 -2.67
N LEU A 31 -11.44 -1.39 -3.48
CA LEU A 31 -10.65 -0.46 -4.28
C LEU A 31 -11.48 0.26 -5.34
N MET A 32 -12.39 -0.45 -5.98
CA MET A 32 -13.32 0.15 -6.95
C MET A 32 -14.15 1.23 -6.28
N GLU A 33 -14.60 0.99 -5.06
CA GLU A 33 -15.36 1.96 -4.29
C GLU A 33 -14.53 3.19 -3.95
N CYS A 34 -13.28 3.00 -3.54
CA CYS A 34 -12.37 4.12 -3.28
C CYS A 34 -12.11 4.93 -4.55
N LYS A 35 -11.90 4.26 -5.68
CA LYS A 35 -11.69 4.94 -6.94
C LYS A 35 -12.91 5.73 -7.41
N ALA A 36 -14.09 5.20 -7.18
CA ALA A 36 -15.33 5.91 -7.50
C ALA A 36 -15.46 7.21 -6.73
N ARG A 37 -14.82 7.32 -5.58
CA ARG A 37 -14.78 8.53 -4.76
C ARG A 37 -13.62 9.47 -5.10
N GLY A 38 -12.89 9.20 -6.16
CA GLY A 38 -11.80 10.05 -6.62
C GLY A 38 -10.45 9.78 -5.99
N ALA A 39 -10.29 8.68 -5.27
CA ALA A 39 -8.99 8.32 -4.70
C ALA A 39 -8.01 7.87 -5.78
N LYS A 40 -6.73 8.16 -5.56
CA LYS A 40 -5.66 7.59 -6.38
C LYS A 40 -5.25 6.26 -5.79
N VAL A 41 -5.25 5.23 -6.61
CA VAL A 41 -5.04 3.85 -6.14
C VAL A 41 -3.67 3.34 -6.57
N ILE A 42 -2.86 3.00 -5.59
CA ILE A 42 -1.57 2.34 -5.78
C ILE A 42 -1.71 0.92 -5.25
N VAL A 43 -1.42 -0.07 -6.08
CA VAL A 43 -1.65 -1.46 -5.71
C VAL A 43 -0.38 -2.28 -5.81
N VAL A 44 -0.12 -3.07 -4.77
CA VAL A 44 0.86 -4.15 -4.81
C VAL A 44 0.11 -5.40 -5.26
N ALA A 45 0.37 -5.86 -6.47
CA ALA A 45 -0.37 -6.95 -7.09
C ALA A 45 0.55 -8.09 -7.52
N THR A 46 -0.01 -9.28 -7.63
CA THR A 46 0.71 -10.45 -8.14
C THR A 46 0.99 -10.30 -9.63
N GLU A 47 2.14 -10.79 -10.08
CA GLU A 47 2.46 -10.84 -11.51
C GLU A 47 1.38 -11.61 -12.29
N GLY A 48 1.06 -11.11 -13.47
CA GLY A 48 0.06 -11.73 -14.33
C GLY A 48 -1.39 -11.34 -14.05
N ASP A 49 -1.63 -10.54 -13.03
CA ASP A 49 -2.97 -10.06 -12.73
C ASP A 49 -3.30 -8.85 -13.59
N GLU A 50 -4.13 -9.05 -14.60
CA GLU A 50 -4.54 -8.00 -15.52
C GLU A 50 -5.81 -7.26 -15.09
N GLU A 51 -6.62 -7.86 -14.22
CA GLU A 51 -7.86 -7.23 -13.76
C GLU A 51 -7.57 -5.94 -12.99
N ILE A 52 -6.50 -5.94 -12.22
CA ILE A 52 -6.14 -4.80 -11.40
C ILE A 52 -5.69 -3.59 -12.24
N ASN A 53 -5.28 -3.81 -13.48
CA ASN A 53 -4.87 -2.74 -14.39
C ASN A 53 -5.99 -1.73 -14.65
N LYS A 54 -7.23 -2.17 -14.57
CA LYS A 54 -8.41 -1.33 -14.83
C LYS A 54 -8.71 -0.39 -13.67
N ILE A 55 -8.23 -0.72 -12.49
CA ILE A 55 -8.59 -0.02 -11.25
C ILE A 55 -7.44 0.82 -10.74
N ALA A 56 -6.21 0.31 -10.82
CA ALA A 56 -5.06 0.94 -10.22
C ALA A 56 -4.48 2.05 -11.09
N ASP A 57 -4.11 3.15 -10.47
CA ASP A 57 -3.39 4.23 -11.13
C ASP A 57 -1.89 3.90 -11.21
N CYS A 58 -1.39 3.16 -10.24
CA CYS A 58 -0.01 2.68 -10.21
C CYS A 58 0.01 1.26 -9.66
N ILE A 59 0.81 0.39 -10.26
CA ILE A 59 0.88 -1.01 -9.86
C ILE A 59 2.33 -1.38 -9.60
N ILE A 60 2.55 -2.03 -8.45
CA ILE A 60 3.82 -2.64 -8.10
C ILE A 60 3.62 -4.14 -8.18
N ARG A 61 4.36 -4.80 -9.06
CA ARG A 61 4.22 -6.24 -9.27
C ARG A 61 5.14 -7.01 -8.35
N VAL A 62 4.62 -8.07 -7.75
CA VAL A 62 5.38 -9.01 -6.93
C VAL A 62 5.19 -10.43 -7.43
N PRO A 63 6.18 -11.32 -7.21
CA PRO A 63 6.06 -12.72 -7.64
C PRO A 63 4.87 -13.42 -6.99
N ALA A 64 4.27 -14.36 -7.72
CA ALA A 64 3.23 -15.21 -7.17
C ALA A 64 3.84 -16.19 -6.17
N VAL A 65 3.34 -16.16 -4.95
CA VAL A 65 3.77 -17.05 -3.86
C VAL A 65 2.55 -17.58 -3.12
N ARG A 66 2.75 -18.60 -2.30
CA ARG A 66 1.69 -19.10 -1.43
C ARG A 66 1.28 -18.01 -0.43
N ASP A 67 0.01 -17.97 -0.05
CA ASP A 67 -0.54 -16.93 0.83
C ASP A 67 0.26 -16.73 2.12
N VAL A 68 0.77 -17.81 2.69
CA VAL A 68 1.56 -17.77 3.92
C VAL A 68 2.85 -16.96 3.76
N PHE A 69 3.37 -16.87 2.54
CA PHE A 69 4.60 -16.12 2.24
C PHE A 69 4.34 -14.73 1.65
N SER A 70 3.10 -14.40 1.31
CA SER A 70 2.79 -13.13 0.67
C SER A 70 3.14 -11.90 1.52
N PRO A 71 3.09 -11.92 2.87
CA PRO A 71 3.57 -10.79 3.64
C PRO A 71 5.04 -10.44 3.40
N ILE A 72 5.87 -11.45 3.16
CA ILE A 72 7.30 -11.24 2.89
C ILE A 72 7.49 -10.51 1.55
N THR A 73 6.86 -11.01 0.49
CA THR A 73 6.99 -10.42 -0.85
C THR A 73 6.32 -9.05 -0.96
N ALA A 74 5.24 -8.82 -0.22
CA ALA A 74 4.54 -7.55 -0.23
C ALA A 74 5.24 -6.49 0.64
N SER A 75 5.97 -6.88 1.67
CA SER A 75 6.65 -5.95 2.57
C SER A 75 7.79 -5.20 1.88
N VAL A 76 8.54 -5.88 1.01
CA VAL A 76 9.71 -5.29 0.36
C VAL A 76 9.36 -4.05 -0.47
N PRO A 77 8.39 -4.10 -1.39
CA PRO A 77 8.04 -2.90 -2.16
C PRO A 77 7.45 -1.80 -1.28
N LEU A 78 6.74 -2.14 -0.20
CA LEU A 78 6.20 -1.14 0.72
C LEU A 78 7.32 -0.44 1.50
N GLN A 79 8.34 -1.18 1.92
CA GLN A 79 9.51 -0.59 2.57
C GLN A 79 10.28 0.31 1.62
N LEU A 80 10.45 -0.09 0.37
CA LEU A 80 11.10 0.74 -0.64
C LEU A 80 10.31 2.01 -0.91
N LEU A 81 8.99 1.91 -1.00
CA LEU A 81 8.12 3.07 -1.16
C LEU A 81 8.26 4.03 0.01
N ALA A 82 8.25 3.52 1.24
CA ALA A 82 8.42 4.34 2.43
C ALA A 82 9.78 5.06 2.43
N ARG A 83 10.83 4.35 2.03
CA ARG A 83 12.17 4.94 1.90
C ARG A 83 12.18 6.09 0.89
N GLU A 84 11.61 5.87 -0.29
CA GLU A 84 11.59 6.89 -1.34
C GLU A 84 10.78 8.13 -0.91
N VAL A 85 9.65 7.93 -0.27
CA VAL A 85 8.84 9.04 0.26
C VAL A 85 9.63 9.82 1.32
N ALA A 86 10.33 9.12 2.21
CA ALA A 86 11.13 9.77 3.25
C ALA A 86 12.25 10.61 2.63
N ILE A 87 12.93 10.09 1.61
CA ILE A 87 13.98 10.83 0.90
C ILE A 87 13.41 12.08 0.24
N LEU A 88 12.29 11.95 -0.46
CA LEU A 88 11.64 13.08 -1.13
C LEU A 88 11.18 14.17 -0.16
N ARG A 89 10.83 13.78 1.05
CA ARG A 89 10.43 14.73 2.10
C ARG A 89 11.59 15.26 2.92
N GLY A 90 12.81 14.84 2.63
CA GLY A 90 14.01 15.26 3.35
C GLY A 90 14.16 14.66 4.74
N CYS A 91 13.52 13.52 4.99
CA CYS A 91 13.63 12.81 6.25
C CYS A 91 14.81 11.85 6.27
N ASP A 92 15.37 11.62 7.44
CA ASP A 92 16.39 10.60 7.64
C ASP A 92 15.72 9.23 7.70
N VAL A 93 16.07 8.36 6.76
CA VAL A 93 15.46 7.03 6.67
C VAL A 93 15.98 6.04 7.70
N ASP A 94 17.16 6.31 8.23
CA ASP A 94 17.80 5.40 9.19
C ASP A 94 17.51 5.78 10.64
N GLN A 95 17.18 7.03 10.89
CA GLN A 95 16.91 7.54 12.23
C GLN A 95 15.63 8.35 12.25
N PRO A 96 14.50 7.70 12.53
CA PRO A 96 13.22 8.42 12.60
C PRO A 96 13.23 9.49 13.68
N ARG A 97 12.72 10.66 13.34
CA ARG A 97 12.74 11.82 14.22
C ARG A 97 12.07 11.58 15.57
N ASN A 98 10.94 10.90 15.54
CA ASN A 98 10.07 10.75 16.71
C ASN A 98 10.03 9.34 17.28
N LEU A 99 10.85 8.44 16.75
CA LEU A 99 10.87 7.04 17.17
C LEU A 99 12.30 6.62 17.48
N ALA A 100 12.47 5.97 18.60
CA ALA A 100 13.73 5.34 18.95
C ALA A 100 13.70 3.87 18.54
N LYS A 101 14.86 3.33 18.14
CA LYS A 101 14.99 1.91 17.80
C LYS A 101 14.72 1.01 19.01
N SER A 102 15.05 1.52 20.18
CA SER A 102 14.72 0.85 21.43
C SER A 102 14.28 1.92 22.42
N VAL A 103 13.21 1.64 23.13
CA VAL A 103 12.74 2.52 24.20
C VAL A 103 13.13 1.87 25.51
N THR A 104 14.07 2.49 26.21
CA THR A 104 14.42 2.08 27.55
C THR A 104 13.69 3.01 28.51
N VAL A 105 12.78 2.45 29.26
CA VAL A 105 12.04 3.20 30.29
C VAL A 105 12.64 2.84 31.62
N GLU A 106 13.21 3.81 32.25
CA GLU A 106 13.73 3.67 33.60
C GLU A 106 12.79 4.30 34.60
#